data_59b0b7885beb109b227f5ebd491265ef
#
_entry.id   59b0b7885beb109b227f5ebd491265ef
#
_cell.length_a   1.000
_cell.length_b   1.000
_cell.length_c   1.000
_cell.angle_alpha   90.00
_cell.angle_beta   90.00
_cell.angle_gamma   90.00
#
_symmetry.space_group_name_H-M   'P 1'
#
loop_
_entity.id
_entity.type
_entity.pdbx_description
1 polymer ?
#
loop_
_entity_poly.entity_id
_entity_poly.type
_entity_poly.pdbx_seq_one_letter_code
_entity_poly.pdbx_strand_id
1 'polypeptide(L)'
;LRTSSAASDVYKRQGKSIKLKFSSATTTTWTWNGSNYVRTYYDAYKGSSSGNPHNWINENGSSGQIAVPTVIALMCEPYMHPLQLPSVKTVGEGRAIIMHGGKMLDAKWKRGSNLDPFHIVDSNGNTLYIPKGKPWISLVPNTFSPTFDN
;
A
#
# COMPACT_ATOMS: atom_id res chain seq x y z
N LEU A 1 -16.21 -18.71 -15.19
CA LEU A 1 -15.49 -18.49 -13.93
C LEU A 1 -14.02 -18.88 -14.11
N ARG A 2 -13.19 -17.93 -14.47
CA ARG A 2 -11.75 -18.20 -14.41
C ARG A 2 -11.24 -17.77 -13.04
N THR A 3 -11.32 -18.71 -12.11
CA THR A 3 -10.75 -18.56 -10.77
C THR A 3 -9.24 -18.81 -10.83
N SER A 4 -8.48 -17.80 -10.52
CA SER A 4 -7.31 -17.73 -9.62
C SER A 4 -6.12 -18.69 -9.72
N SER A 5 -5.96 -19.62 -10.65
CA SER A 5 -4.67 -20.31 -10.77
C SER A 5 -3.58 -19.46 -11.45
N ALA A 6 -3.98 -18.49 -12.28
CA ALA A 6 -3.05 -17.54 -12.89
C ALA A 6 -2.54 -16.45 -11.94
N ALA A 7 -3.21 -16.20 -10.80
CA ALA A 7 -2.76 -15.19 -9.84
C ALA A 7 -1.55 -15.68 -9.02
N SER A 8 -1.36 -16.97 -8.82
CA SER A 8 -0.23 -17.51 -8.04
C SER A 8 1.11 -17.39 -8.75
N ASP A 9 1.12 -17.44 -10.10
CA ASP A 9 2.36 -17.33 -10.89
C ASP A 9 2.85 -15.90 -11.06
N VAL A 10 2.00 -14.92 -10.82
CA VAL A 10 2.33 -13.48 -10.95
C VAL A 10 3.07 -12.98 -9.71
N TYR A 11 2.78 -13.51 -8.52
CA TYR A 11 3.44 -13.15 -7.26
C TYR A 11 4.69 -14.00 -7.05
N LYS A 12 5.81 -13.65 -7.71
CA LYS A 12 7.05 -14.45 -7.68
C LYS A 12 8.04 -14.07 -6.60
N ARG A 13 7.93 -12.87 -6.02
CA ARG A 13 8.89 -12.36 -5.02
C ARG A 13 8.33 -12.52 -3.61
N GLN A 14 9.23 -12.80 -2.66
CA GLN A 14 8.87 -12.75 -1.25
C GLN A 14 8.47 -11.31 -0.88
N GLY A 15 7.45 -11.19 -0.05
CA GLY A 15 6.89 -9.91 0.36
C GLY A 15 6.43 -9.99 1.81
N LYS A 16 7.36 -10.32 2.72
CA LYS A 16 7.05 -10.45 4.15
C LYS A 16 6.83 -9.10 4.82
N SER A 17 7.56 -8.08 4.39
CA SER A 17 7.40 -6.75 4.96
C SER A 17 7.59 -5.67 3.90
N ILE A 18 6.86 -4.57 4.02
CA ILE A 18 7.05 -3.34 3.24
C ILE A 18 7.00 -2.13 4.17
N LYS A 19 8.02 -1.29 4.09
CA LYS A 19 8.08 0.00 4.77
C LYS A 19 7.84 1.12 3.78
N LEU A 20 6.82 1.95 4.05
CA LEU A 20 6.38 3.08 3.24
C LEU A 20 6.66 4.39 3.97
N LYS A 21 7.47 5.25 3.38
CA LYS A 21 7.81 6.56 3.93
C LYS A 21 6.93 7.63 3.26
N PHE A 22 6.23 8.41 4.06
CA PHE A 22 5.35 9.49 3.59
C PHE A 22 6.01 10.86 3.73
N SER A 23 6.89 11.01 4.71
CA SER A 23 7.69 12.23 4.94
C SER A 23 8.96 11.87 5.70
N SER A 24 9.78 12.85 6.03
CA SER A 24 10.92 12.66 6.95
C SER A 24 10.49 12.18 8.34
N ALA A 25 9.25 12.50 8.75
CA ALA A 25 8.73 12.24 10.08
C ALA A 25 7.76 11.05 10.15
N THR A 26 7.19 10.61 9.03
CA THR A 26 6.10 9.61 9.04
C THR A 26 6.42 8.42 8.16
N THR A 27 6.40 7.25 8.77
CA THR A 27 6.61 5.96 8.09
C THR A 27 5.59 4.93 8.58
N THR A 28 5.11 4.09 7.67
CA THR A 28 4.31 2.92 8.03
C THR A 28 5.00 1.65 7.57
N THR A 29 4.85 0.59 8.36
CA THR A 29 5.37 -0.74 8.00
C THR A 29 4.21 -1.73 8.04
N TRP A 30 4.15 -2.58 7.03
CA TRP A 30 3.24 -3.70 6.95
C TRP A 30 4.04 -4.99 7.00
N THR A 31 3.70 -5.88 7.92
CA THR A 31 4.41 -7.15 8.13
C THR A 31 3.43 -8.31 8.04
N TRP A 32 3.79 -9.33 7.25
CA TRP A 32 3.01 -10.55 7.11
C TRP A 32 3.14 -11.42 8.37
N ASN A 33 2.02 -11.75 9.02
CA ASN A 33 1.99 -12.56 10.22
C ASN A 33 1.58 -14.03 9.99
N GLY A 34 1.54 -14.46 8.73
CA GLY A 34 1.07 -15.79 8.33
C GLY A 34 -0.36 -15.81 7.79
N SER A 35 -1.15 -14.79 8.05
CA SER A 35 -2.56 -14.66 7.64
C SER A 35 -2.87 -13.31 7.00
N ASN A 36 -2.38 -12.24 7.59
CA ASN A 36 -2.64 -10.86 7.19
C ASN A 36 -1.38 -10.02 7.29
N TYR A 37 -1.39 -8.86 6.64
CA TYR A 37 -0.42 -7.79 6.88
C TYR A 37 -0.91 -6.96 8.05
N VAL A 38 -0.12 -6.91 9.12
CA VAL A 38 -0.37 -6.07 10.30
C VAL A 38 0.38 -4.75 10.16
N ARG A 39 -0.25 -3.67 10.60
CA ARG A 39 0.25 -2.32 10.44
C ARG A 39 0.95 -1.82 11.70
N THR A 40 2.15 -1.27 11.52
CA THR A 40 2.83 -0.44 12.51
C THR A 40 3.15 0.93 11.91
N TYR A 41 3.43 1.92 12.75
CA TYR A 41 3.77 3.26 12.29
C TYR A 41 4.85 3.90 13.15
N TYR A 42 5.54 4.85 12.55
CA TYR A 42 6.45 5.78 13.20
C TYR A 42 6.00 7.20 12.89
N ASP A 43 5.96 8.05 13.91
CA ASP A 43 5.65 9.46 13.82
C ASP A 43 6.60 10.24 14.75
N ALA A 44 7.54 10.96 14.16
CA ALA A 44 8.55 11.71 14.91
C ALA A 44 7.95 12.82 15.78
N TYR A 45 6.84 13.43 15.36
CA TYR A 45 6.19 14.50 16.11
C TYR A 45 5.40 14.00 17.32
N LYS A 46 5.01 12.74 17.33
CA LYS A 46 4.31 12.13 18.46
C LYS A 46 5.25 11.38 19.41
N GLY A 47 6.57 11.47 19.19
CA GLY A 47 7.56 10.78 20.01
C GLY A 47 7.43 9.26 19.95
N SER A 48 6.78 8.72 18.92
CA SER A 48 6.62 7.29 18.78
C SER A 48 7.94 6.61 18.40
N SER A 49 8.24 5.48 19.02
CA SER A 49 9.31 4.60 18.56
C SER A 49 8.88 3.89 17.26
N SER A 50 9.84 3.51 16.41
CA SER A 50 9.52 2.72 15.22
C SER A 50 8.88 1.40 15.63
N GLY A 51 7.81 1.01 14.95
CA GLY A 51 7.14 -0.27 15.20
C GLY A 51 5.96 -0.23 16.16
N ASN A 52 5.46 0.95 16.54
CA ASN A 52 4.22 1.06 17.30
C ASN A 52 3.03 0.45 16.55
N PRO A 53 2.25 -0.46 17.15
CA PRO A 53 1.03 -0.96 16.54
C PRO A 53 0.09 0.18 16.16
N HIS A 54 -0.50 0.12 14.97
CA HIS A 54 -1.56 1.03 14.57
C HIS A 54 -2.91 0.34 14.78
N ASN A 55 -3.67 0.84 15.76
CA ASN A 55 -4.91 0.23 16.18
C ASN A 55 -6.12 0.93 15.57
N TRP A 56 -7.17 0.15 15.29
CA TRP A 56 -8.52 0.65 15.09
C TRP A 56 -9.26 0.67 16.44
N ILE A 57 -10.24 1.54 16.56
CA ILE A 57 -11.19 1.60 17.68
C ILE A 57 -12.56 1.71 17.06
N ASN A 58 -13.51 0.91 17.53
CA ASN A 58 -14.91 1.01 17.12
C ASN A 58 -15.73 1.81 18.14
N GLU A 59 -16.99 2.06 17.81
CA GLU A 59 -17.91 2.88 18.63
C GLU A 59 -18.23 2.29 20.01
N ASN A 60 -18.08 0.99 20.23
CA ASN A 60 -18.24 0.36 21.54
C ASN A 60 -16.94 0.31 22.38
N GLY A 61 -15.87 0.94 21.89
CA GLY A 61 -14.56 1.00 22.56
C GLY A 61 -13.66 -0.21 22.36
N SER A 62 -14.10 -1.23 21.64
CA SER A 62 -13.20 -2.33 21.27
C SER A 62 -12.12 -1.85 20.31
N SER A 63 -10.91 -2.37 20.46
CA SER A 63 -9.78 -2.01 19.62
C SER A 63 -8.95 -3.23 19.24
N GLY A 64 -8.17 -3.09 18.17
CA GLY A 64 -7.25 -4.12 17.71
C GLY A 64 -6.28 -3.56 16.69
N GLN A 65 -5.18 -4.25 16.44
CA GLN A 65 -4.22 -3.82 15.43
C GLN A 65 -4.86 -3.92 14.03
N ILE A 66 -4.60 -2.89 13.20
CA ILE A 66 -5.04 -2.91 11.80
C ILE A 66 -4.33 -4.07 11.09
N ALA A 67 -5.13 -4.96 10.51
CA ALA A 67 -4.68 -6.12 9.77
C ALA A 67 -5.52 -6.29 8.50
N VAL A 68 -4.89 -6.52 7.36
CA VAL A 68 -5.54 -6.66 6.06
C VAL A 68 -4.92 -7.78 5.23
N PRO A 69 -5.68 -8.48 4.38
CA PRO A 69 -5.16 -9.54 3.54
C PRO A 69 -4.27 -9.03 2.41
N THR A 70 -4.47 -7.77 1.99
CA THR A 70 -3.79 -7.18 0.83
C THR A 70 -3.42 -5.72 1.12
N VAL A 71 -2.18 -5.35 0.81
CA VAL A 71 -1.69 -3.97 0.84
C VAL A 71 -1.32 -3.54 -0.57
N ILE A 72 -1.76 -2.35 -0.96
CA ILE A 72 -1.45 -1.74 -2.26
C ILE A 72 -0.80 -0.39 -2.00
N ALA A 73 0.43 -0.22 -2.46
CA ALA A 73 1.12 1.06 -2.43
C ALA A 73 1.16 1.65 -3.85
N LEU A 74 0.52 2.79 -4.05
CA LEU A 74 0.53 3.55 -5.30
C LEU A 74 1.55 4.68 -5.16
N MET A 75 2.66 4.59 -5.90
CA MET A 75 3.71 5.60 -5.89
C MET A 75 3.27 6.79 -6.76
N CYS A 76 3.06 7.94 -6.13
CA CYS A 76 2.49 9.13 -6.76
C CYS A 76 3.45 10.31 -6.69
N GLU A 77 3.43 11.18 -7.70
CA GLU A 77 4.21 12.42 -7.71
C GLU A 77 3.70 13.38 -6.63
N PRO A 78 4.54 13.84 -5.69
CA PRO A 78 4.12 14.80 -4.68
C PRO A 78 4.06 16.22 -5.25
N TYR A 79 3.16 17.03 -4.71
CA TYR A 79 3.10 18.47 -4.94
C TYR A 79 2.64 19.21 -3.70
N MET A 80 2.87 20.52 -3.66
CA MET A 80 2.35 21.38 -2.62
C MET A 80 1.03 22.01 -3.10
N HIS A 81 -0.07 21.69 -2.40
CA HIS A 81 -1.37 22.31 -2.66
C HIS A 81 -1.30 23.83 -2.33
N PRO A 82 -2.05 24.71 -3.03
CA PRO A 82 -2.08 26.15 -2.73
C PRO A 82 -2.35 26.51 -1.25
N LEU A 83 -3.05 25.64 -0.52
CA LEU A 83 -3.29 25.79 0.93
C LEU A 83 -2.08 25.32 1.78
N GLN A 84 -0.89 25.20 1.20
CA GLN A 84 0.34 24.72 1.86
C GLN A 84 0.22 23.31 2.47
N LEU A 85 -0.60 22.46 1.86
CA LEU A 85 -0.78 21.07 2.26
C LEU A 85 0.00 20.14 1.34
N PRO A 86 0.88 19.26 1.89
CA PRO A 86 1.50 18.22 1.11
C PRO A 86 0.45 17.29 0.49
N SER A 87 0.53 17.10 -0.80
CA SER A 87 -0.43 16.31 -1.59
C SER A 87 0.28 15.46 -2.63
N VAL A 88 -0.45 14.54 -3.26
CA VAL A 88 0.07 13.73 -4.35
C VAL A 88 -0.87 13.76 -5.55
N LYS A 89 -0.31 13.70 -6.75
CA LYS A 89 -1.09 13.60 -8.00
C LYS A 89 -1.68 12.19 -8.11
N THR A 90 -2.98 12.12 -8.31
CA THR A 90 -3.73 10.85 -8.42
C THR A 90 -4.30 10.60 -9.81
N VAL A 91 -4.04 11.48 -10.77
CA VAL A 91 -4.33 11.33 -12.20
C VAL A 91 -3.02 11.14 -12.93
N GLY A 92 -2.96 10.21 -13.88
CA GLY A 92 -1.76 9.81 -14.60
C GLY A 92 -1.42 8.35 -14.38
N GLU A 93 -0.14 8.06 -14.24
CA GLU A 93 0.36 6.71 -13.99
C GLU A 93 1.56 6.71 -13.05
N GLY A 94 1.85 5.56 -12.45
CA GLY A 94 2.99 5.37 -11.59
C GLY A 94 3.19 3.90 -11.21
N ARG A 95 4.22 3.64 -10.43
CA ARG A 95 4.48 2.30 -9.90
C ARG A 95 3.42 1.92 -8.88
N ALA A 96 2.97 0.67 -8.94
CA ALA A 96 2.12 0.04 -7.93
C ALA A 96 2.82 -1.18 -7.34
N ILE A 97 2.73 -1.36 -6.02
CA ILE A 97 3.26 -2.52 -5.32
C ILE A 97 2.10 -3.18 -4.61
N ILE A 98 1.89 -4.47 -4.88
CA ILE A 98 0.81 -5.24 -4.27
C ILE A 98 1.44 -6.33 -3.40
N MET A 99 1.03 -6.35 -2.12
CA MET A 99 1.43 -7.35 -1.14
C MET A 99 0.22 -8.22 -0.83
N HIS A 100 0.33 -9.53 -1.05
CA HIS A 100 -0.72 -10.50 -0.76
C HIS A 100 -0.13 -11.87 -0.43
N GLY A 101 -0.65 -12.52 0.64
CA GLY A 101 -0.24 -13.88 1.00
C GLY A 101 1.25 -14.05 1.29
N GLY A 102 1.91 -13.03 1.85
CA GLY A 102 3.35 -13.04 2.10
C GLY A 102 4.22 -12.87 0.86
N LYS A 103 3.62 -12.52 -0.28
CA LYS A 103 4.27 -12.33 -1.57
C LYS A 103 4.05 -10.91 -2.10
N MET A 104 4.87 -10.51 -3.06
CA MET A 104 4.87 -9.19 -3.66
C MET A 104 4.75 -9.27 -5.18
N LEU A 105 4.00 -8.33 -5.74
CA LEU A 105 3.92 -8.05 -7.17
C LEU A 105 4.27 -6.58 -7.42
N ASP A 106 5.18 -6.36 -8.36
CA ASP A 106 5.47 -5.04 -8.93
C ASP A 106 4.59 -4.82 -10.16
N ALA A 107 3.90 -3.69 -10.22
CA ALA A 107 2.92 -3.36 -11.24
C ALA A 107 2.93 -1.85 -11.53
N LYS A 108 1.99 -1.39 -12.34
CA LYS A 108 1.73 0.03 -12.57
C LYS A 108 0.29 0.35 -12.26
N TRP A 109 0.04 1.55 -11.74
CA TRP A 109 -1.30 2.11 -11.68
C TRP A 109 -1.51 3.13 -12.80
N LYS A 110 -2.74 3.25 -13.27
CA LYS A 110 -3.19 4.25 -14.24
C LYS A 110 -4.53 4.81 -13.82
N ARG A 111 -4.74 6.11 -14.05
CA ARG A 111 -6.00 6.80 -13.81
C ARG A 111 -6.12 7.98 -14.77
N GLY A 112 -7.16 8.00 -15.61
CA GLY A 112 -7.37 9.01 -16.65
C GLY A 112 -7.90 10.33 -16.13
N SER A 113 -8.78 10.29 -15.13
CA SER A 113 -9.41 11.48 -14.54
C SER A 113 -9.74 11.26 -13.05
N ASN A 114 -10.12 12.32 -12.34
CA ASN A 114 -10.54 12.20 -10.94
C ASN A 114 -11.85 11.41 -10.76
N LEU A 115 -12.62 11.20 -11.80
CA LEU A 115 -13.84 10.41 -11.79
C LEU A 115 -13.61 8.93 -12.08
N ASP A 116 -12.44 8.58 -12.63
CA ASP A 116 -12.11 7.20 -12.97
C ASP A 116 -11.59 6.42 -11.75
N PRO A 117 -11.78 5.10 -11.69
CA PRO A 117 -11.09 4.24 -10.73
C PRO A 117 -9.61 4.13 -11.05
N PHE A 118 -8.82 3.71 -10.08
CA PHE A 118 -7.44 3.27 -10.33
C PHE A 118 -7.47 1.92 -11.05
N HIS A 119 -6.74 1.82 -12.16
CA HIS A 119 -6.48 0.58 -12.87
C HIS A 119 -5.07 0.10 -12.54
N ILE A 120 -4.93 -1.15 -12.14
CA ILE A 120 -3.63 -1.78 -11.93
C ILE A 120 -3.33 -2.65 -13.15
N VAL A 121 -2.14 -2.46 -13.73
CA VAL A 121 -1.72 -3.17 -14.94
C VAL A 121 -0.34 -3.80 -14.75
N ASP A 122 -0.07 -4.88 -15.47
CA ASP A 122 1.24 -5.52 -15.54
C ASP A 122 2.22 -4.71 -16.41
N SER A 123 3.45 -5.22 -16.58
CA SER A 123 4.47 -4.60 -17.45
C SER A 123 4.06 -4.53 -18.93
N ASN A 124 3.14 -5.38 -19.37
CA ASN A 124 2.64 -5.42 -20.73
C ASN A 124 1.38 -4.55 -20.94
N GLY A 125 0.87 -3.94 -19.87
CA GLY A 125 -0.34 -3.12 -19.90
C GLY A 125 -1.64 -3.91 -19.71
N ASN A 126 -1.58 -5.21 -19.41
CA ASN A 126 -2.77 -6.01 -19.13
C ASN A 126 -3.32 -5.71 -17.73
N THR A 127 -4.64 -5.64 -17.61
CA THR A 127 -5.30 -5.42 -16.31
C THR A 127 -4.98 -6.55 -15.34
N LEU A 128 -4.55 -6.18 -14.16
CA LEU A 128 -4.36 -7.10 -13.02
C LEU A 128 -5.56 -7.05 -12.09
N TYR A 129 -6.08 -8.20 -11.76
CA TYR A 129 -7.17 -8.34 -10.79
C TYR A 129 -6.60 -8.52 -9.39
N ILE A 130 -7.03 -7.65 -8.49
CA ILE A 130 -6.64 -7.72 -7.08
C ILE A 130 -7.40 -8.88 -6.41
N PRO A 131 -6.75 -9.68 -5.55
CA PRO A 131 -7.42 -10.74 -4.81
C PRO A 131 -8.63 -10.23 -4.03
N LYS A 132 -9.67 -11.07 -3.89
CA LYS A 132 -10.87 -10.73 -3.12
C LYS A 132 -10.51 -10.35 -1.67
N GLY A 133 -11.25 -9.39 -1.11
CA GLY A 133 -11.08 -8.91 0.25
C GLY A 133 -11.12 -7.39 0.33
N LYS A 134 -10.77 -6.86 1.48
CA LYS A 134 -10.66 -5.41 1.73
C LYS A 134 -9.18 -5.03 1.70
N PRO A 135 -8.64 -4.53 0.58
CA PRO A 135 -7.27 -4.09 0.53
C PRO A 135 -7.09 -2.76 1.29
N TRP A 136 -5.90 -2.55 1.81
CA TRP A 136 -5.47 -1.22 2.23
C TRP A 136 -4.69 -0.56 1.10
N ILE A 137 -5.15 0.60 0.64
CA ILE A 137 -4.50 1.36 -0.43
C ILE A 137 -3.79 2.56 0.20
N SER A 138 -2.50 2.70 -0.09
CA SER A 138 -1.68 3.84 0.32
C SER A 138 -1.25 4.64 -0.90
N LEU A 139 -1.51 5.94 -0.90
CA LEU A 139 -0.94 6.90 -1.85
C LEU A 139 0.40 7.38 -1.28
N VAL A 140 1.50 6.98 -1.88
CA VAL A 140 2.85 7.18 -1.32
C VAL A 140 3.64 8.14 -2.22
N PRO A 141 4.29 9.18 -1.66
CA PRO A 141 5.15 10.05 -2.46
C PRO A 141 6.28 9.24 -3.12
N ASN A 142 6.44 9.36 -4.43
CA ASN A 142 7.45 8.62 -5.20
C ASN A 142 8.89 9.13 -5.00
N THR A 143 9.06 10.19 -4.21
CA THR A 143 10.37 10.68 -3.76
C THR A 143 11.06 9.76 -2.75
N PHE A 144 10.30 8.84 -2.14
CA PHE A 144 10.82 7.84 -1.21
C PHE A 144 10.65 6.44 -1.80
N SER A 145 11.74 5.69 -1.88
CA SER A 145 11.67 4.29 -2.29
C SER A 145 11.16 3.43 -1.13
N PRO A 146 10.18 2.54 -1.36
CA PRO A 146 9.82 1.52 -0.39
C PRO A 146 10.98 0.59 -0.07
N THR A 147 11.07 0.13 1.18
CA THR A 147 12.03 -0.90 1.58
C THR A 147 11.28 -2.19 1.95
N PHE A 148 11.94 -3.32 1.74
CA PHE A 148 11.36 -4.64 1.90
C PHE A 148 12.28 -5.49 2.78
N ASP A 149 11.67 -6.29 3.68
CA ASP A 149 12.35 -7.38 4.35
C ASP A 149 11.83 -8.70 3.78
N ASN A 150 12.73 -9.60 3.45
CA ASN A 150 12.46 -10.92 2.84
C ASN A 150 12.31 -12.02 3.90
#